data_b5ead4711b48d796a2f3afb17c470ea4
#
_entry.id   b5ead4711b48d796a2f3afb17c470ea4
#
_cell.length_a   1.000
_cell.length_b   1.000
_cell.length_c   1.000
_cell.angle_alpha   90.00
_cell.angle_beta   90.00
_cell.angle_gamma   90.00
#
_symmetry.space_group_name_H-M   'P 1'
#
loop_
_entity.id
_entity.type
_entity.pdbx_description
1 polymer ?
#
loop_
_entity_poly.entity_id
_entity_poly.type
_entity_poly.pdbx_seq_one_letter_code
_entity_poly.pdbx_strand_id
1 'polypeptide(L)'
;MLNLVLKKKVGAGAFSNDDYARLEDKTKPLISILGETESVPRHLVSVRKDLPEPLVNRLKEILLSMDQNEEGQKILRQVDGTTKFDLLPGGEEMVRRKLVELYRPRRSK
;
A
#
# COMPACT_ATOMS: atom_id res chain seq x y z
N MET A 1 3.31 15.92 1.82
CA MET A 1 1.90 16.11 2.28
C MET A 1 1.83 16.70 3.67
N LEU A 2 2.47 16.09 4.67
CA LEU A 2 2.44 16.57 6.05
C LEU A 2 2.85 18.06 6.19
N ASN A 3 3.94 18.46 5.55
CA ASN A 3 4.41 19.84 5.62
C ASN A 3 3.40 20.86 5.09
N LEU A 4 2.62 20.48 4.07
CA LEU A 4 1.57 21.33 3.52
C LEU A 4 0.44 21.56 4.52
N VAL A 5 0.08 20.52 5.28
CA VAL A 5 -0.93 20.61 6.35
C VAL A 5 -0.40 21.47 7.50
N LEU A 6 0.81 21.19 7.98
CA LEU A 6 1.42 21.94 9.09
C LEU A 6 1.64 23.41 8.78
N LYS A 7 1.97 23.75 7.55
CA LYS A 7 2.14 25.13 7.09
C LYS A 7 0.83 25.80 6.70
N LYS A 8 -0.30 25.15 6.90
CA LYS A 8 -1.64 25.66 6.55
C LYS A 8 -1.81 25.99 5.06
N LYS A 9 -1.06 25.30 4.19
CA LYS A 9 -1.20 25.42 2.73
C LYS A 9 -2.39 24.64 2.21
N VAL A 10 -2.75 23.54 2.86
CA VAL A 10 -3.94 22.74 2.59
C VAL A 10 -4.65 22.43 3.90
N GLY A 11 -5.97 22.25 3.85
CA GLY A 11 -6.77 21.96 5.05
C GLY A 11 -6.62 20.54 5.57
N ALA A 12 -6.37 19.58 4.69
CA ALA A 12 -6.23 18.18 5.05
C ALA A 12 -5.36 17.46 4.01
N GLY A 13 -4.86 16.31 4.39
CA GLY A 13 -4.08 15.43 3.52
C GLY A 13 -4.27 13.98 3.91
N ALA A 14 -3.81 13.08 3.07
CA ALA A 14 -3.86 11.64 3.32
C ALA A 14 -2.45 11.05 3.28
N PHE A 15 -2.17 10.11 4.14
CA PHE A 15 -0.95 9.33 4.15
C PHE A 15 -1.18 8.00 4.87
N SER A 16 -0.23 7.08 4.75
CA SER A 16 -0.39 5.74 5.30
C SER A 16 -0.33 5.74 6.84
N ASN A 17 -0.96 4.73 7.44
CA ASN A 17 -0.85 4.50 8.87
C ASN A 17 0.58 4.22 9.32
N ASP A 18 1.41 3.64 8.46
CA ASP A 18 2.83 3.41 8.75
C ASP A 18 3.61 4.73 8.82
N ASP A 19 3.36 5.65 7.90
CA ASP A 19 3.95 6.98 7.93
C ASP A 19 3.51 7.75 9.16
N TYR A 20 2.23 7.63 9.54
CA TYR A 20 1.73 8.23 10.77
C TYR A 20 2.45 7.69 12.01
N ALA A 21 2.65 6.37 12.08
CA ALA A 21 3.33 5.74 13.22
C ALA A 21 4.79 6.18 13.37
N ARG A 22 5.43 6.59 12.27
CA ARG A 22 6.82 7.10 12.27
C ARG A 22 6.94 8.59 12.63
N LEU A 23 5.83 9.29 12.78
CA LEU A 23 5.88 10.70 13.18
C LEU A 23 6.46 10.85 14.56
N GLU A 24 7.20 11.93 14.75
CA GLU A 24 7.69 12.29 16.07
C GLU A 24 6.52 12.60 17.02
N ASP A 25 6.69 12.26 18.30
CA ASP A 25 5.64 12.47 19.30
C ASP A 25 5.22 13.93 19.45
N LYS A 26 6.14 14.86 19.17
CA LYS A 26 5.83 16.29 19.17
C LYS A 26 4.98 16.76 17.98
N THR A 27 4.97 15.99 16.89
CA THR A 27 4.22 16.32 15.67
C THR A 27 2.81 15.79 15.71
N LYS A 28 2.60 14.60 16.28
CA LYS A 28 1.27 13.97 16.36
C LYS A 28 0.17 14.87 16.94
N PRO A 29 0.40 15.63 18.04
CA PRO A 29 -0.62 16.53 18.57
C PRO A 29 -1.00 17.70 17.67
N LEU A 30 -0.17 18.02 16.68
CA LEU A 30 -0.41 19.14 15.75
C LEU A 30 -1.41 18.80 14.64
N ILE A 31 -1.76 17.55 14.49
CA ILE A 31 -2.69 17.06 13.49
C ILE A 31 -3.79 16.24 14.14
N SER A 32 -4.96 16.24 13.50
CA SER A 32 -6.10 15.43 13.95
C SER A 32 -6.45 14.42 12.87
N ILE A 33 -6.77 13.20 13.29
CA ILE A 33 -7.26 12.17 12.37
C ILE A 33 -8.75 12.42 12.12
N LEU A 34 -9.09 12.70 10.87
CA LEU A 34 -10.49 12.90 10.45
C LEU A 34 -11.20 11.60 10.14
N GLY A 35 -10.47 10.60 9.72
CA GLY A 35 -11.01 9.30 9.39
C GLY A 35 -9.94 8.35 8.90
N GLU A 36 -10.29 7.08 8.85
CA GLU A 36 -9.43 6.02 8.33
C GLU A 36 -10.15 5.27 7.23
N THR A 37 -9.41 4.84 6.22
CA THR A 37 -9.95 3.94 5.19
C THR A 37 -10.01 2.51 5.73
N GLU A 38 -10.76 1.65 5.05
CA GLU A 38 -10.59 0.22 5.26
C GLU A 38 -9.16 -0.21 4.95
N SER A 39 -8.72 -1.30 5.56
CA SER A 39 -7.39 -1.85 5.30
C SER A 39 -7.26 -2.29 3.84
N VAL A 40 -6.19 -1.85 3.18
CA VAL A 40 -5.91 -2.21 1.79
C VAL A 40 -4.50 -2.78 1.67
N PRO A 41 -4.28 -3.72 0.73
CA PRO A 41 -2.93 -4.18 0.42
C PRO A 41 -2.07 -3.02 -0.08
N ARG A 42 -0.83 -2.94 0.38
CA ARG A 42 0.12 -1.97 -0.15
C ARG A 42 1.20 -2.68 -0.96
N HIS A 43 1.90 -1.93 -1.81
CA HIS A 43 2.96 -2.44 -2.67
C HIS A 43 2.51 -3.61 -3.56
N LEU A 44 1.50 -3.36 -4.37
CA LEU A 44 1.06 -4.33 -5.36
C LEU A 44 2.15 -4.55 -6.40
N VAL A 45 2.50 -5.81 -6.63
CA VAL A 45 3.39 -6.21 -7.73
C VAL A 45 2.53 -6.64 -8.90
N SER A 46 2.69 -5.98 -10.04
CA SER A 46 1.98 -6.30 -11.26
C SER A 46 2.96 -6.59 -12.40
N VAL A 47 2.57 -7.46 -13.28
CA VAL A 47 3.36 -7.85 -14.45
C VAL A 47 2.58 -7.56 -15.73
N ARG A 48 3.30 -7.47 -16.85
CA ARG A 48 2.64 -7.35 -18.15
C ARG A 48 1.77 -8.57 -18.41
N LYS A 49 0.63 -8.34 -19.02
CA LYS A 49 -0.34 -9.41 -19.33
C LYS A 49 0.23 -10.47 -20.29
N ASP A 50 1.19 -10.10 -21.13
CA ASP A 50 1.77 -10.96 -22.16
C ASP A 50 2.98 -11.78 -21.68
N LEU A 51 3.36 -11.69 -20.39
CA LEU A 51 4.43 -12.53 -19.86
C LEU A 51 4.02 -14.00 -19.87
N PRO A 52 4.95 -14.92 -20.22
CA PRO A 52 4.67 -16.35 -20.16
C PRO A 52 4.24 -16.77 -18.75
N GLU A 53 3.20 -17.60 -18.66
CA GLU A 53 2.67 -18.09 -17.39
C GLU A 53 3.72 -18.76 -16.49
N PRO A 54 4.63 -19.63 -17.01
CA PRO A 54 5.69 -20.20 -16.17
C PRO A 54 6.58 -19.16 -15.51
N LEU A 55 6.87 -18.06 -16.19
CA LEU A 55 7.67 -16.96 -15.62
C LEU A 55 6.90 -16.23 -14.52
N VAL A 56 5.62 -15.96 -14.74
CA VAL A 56 4.75 -15.33 -13.72
C VAL A 56 4.68 -16.19 -12.47
N ASN A 57 4.49 -17.50 -12.62
CA ASN A 57 4.44 -18.44 -11.51
C ASN A 57 5.76 -18.48 -10.72
N ARG A 58 6.89 -18.43 -11.43
CA ARG A 58 8.22 -18.41 -10.81
C ARG A 58 8.43 -17.12 -10.00
N LEU A 59 8.02 -15.98 -10.54
CA LEU A 59 8.08 -14.70 -9.82
C LEU A 59 7.22 -14.72 -8.55
N LYS A 60 6.02 -15.28 -8.64
CA LYS A 60 5.16 -15.47 -7.45
C LYS A 60 5.83 -16.33 -6.39
N GLU A 61 6.40 -17.47 -6.77
CA GLU A 61 7.10 -18.35 -5.83
C GLU A 61 8.24 -17.63 -5.13
N ILE A 62 9.05 -16.87 -5.86
CA ILE A 62 10.17 -16.11 -5.30
C ILE A 62 9.66 -15.09 -4.29
N LEU A 63 8.67 -14.29 -4.66
CA LEU A 63 8.13 -13.24 -3.79
C LEU A 63 7.48 -13.83 -2.53
N LEU A 64 6.69 -14.88 -2.67
CA LEU A 64 6.00 -15.52 -1.55
C LEU A 64 6.96 -16.24 -0.59
N SER A 65 8.14 -16.61 -1.04
CA SER A 65 9.14 -17.29 -0.21
C SER A 65 10.22 -16.38 0.36
N MET A 66 10.21 -15.08 0.07
CA MET A 66 11.25 -14.15 0.52
C MET A 66 11.37 -14.06 2.03
N ASP A 67 10.28 -14.19 2.75
CA ASP A 67 10.26 -14.13 4.22
C ASP A 67 10.82 -15.39 4.88
N GLN A 68 11.09 -16.46 4.12
CA GLN A 68 11.52 -17.76 4.64
C GLN A 68 13.04 -17.93 4.75
N ASN A 69 13.82 -16.95 4.29
CA ASN A 69 15.28 -16.97 4.40
C ASN A 69 15.81 -15.59 4.84
N GLU A 70 17.02 -15.59 5.40
CA GLU A 70 17.63 -14.36 5.95
C GLU A 70 17.87 -13.30 4.90
N GLU A 71 18.33 -13.68 3.72
CA GLU A 71 18.60 -12.74 2.63
C GLU A 71 17.30 -12.05 2.16
N GLY A 72 16.25 -12.82 1.97
CA GLY A 72 14.94 -12.31 1.60
C GLY A 72 14.36 -11.38 2.66
N GLN A 73 14.46 -11.75 3.93
CA GLN A 73 14.03 -10.92 5.05
C GLN A 73 14.78 -9.58 5.10
N LYS A 74 16.10 -9.63 4.84
CA LYS A 74 16.92 -8.42 4.81
C LYS A 74 16.51 -7.47 3.69
N ILE A 75 16.24 -8.00 2.50
CA ILE A 75 15.76 -7.22 1.37
C ILE A 75 14.37 -6.62 1.67
N LEU A 76 13.46 -7.41 2.22
CA LEU A 76 12.11 -6.94 2.58
C LEU A 76 12.15 -5.79 3.58
N ARG A 77 13.02 -5.83 4.56
CA ARG A 77 13.16 -4.75 5.55
C ARG A 77 13.60 -3.43 4.94
N GLN A 78 14.31 -3.47 3.81
CA GLN A 78 14.73 -2.26 3.08
C GLN A 78 13.58 -1.61 2.32
N VAL A 79 12.45 -2.29 2.18
CA VAL A 79 11.25 -1.79 1.50
C VAL A 79 10.20 -1.40 2.54
N ASP A 80 10.39 -0.25 3.16
CA ASP A 80 9.45 0.35 4.12
C ASP A 80 9.01 -0.59 5.26
N GLY A 81 9.91 -1.45 5.75
CA GLY A 81 9.59 -2.39 6.81
C GLY A 81 8.62 -3.49 6.41
N THR A 82 8.57 -3.84 5.15
CA THR A 82 7.76 -4.96 4.66
C THR A 82 8.22 -6.27 5.30
N THR A 83 7.29 -7.07 5.79
CA THR A 83 7.60 -8.35 6.44
C THR A 83 7.47 -9.53 5.49
N LYS A 84 6.54 -9.50 4.57
CA LYS A 84 6.33 -10.54 3.56
C LYS A 84 5.47 -10.05 2.41
N PHE A 85 5.58 -10.74 1.28
CA PHE A 85 4.56 -10.67 0.23
C PHE A 85 3.53 -11.77 0.43
N ASP A 86 2.30 -11.48 0.10
CA ASP A 86 1.19 -12.41 0.23
C ASP A 86 0.29 -12.36 -1.01
N LEU A 87 -0.53 -13.37 -1.19
CA LEU A 87 -1.53 -13.38 -2.24
C LEU A 87 -2.58 -12.31 -1.96
N LEU A 88 -3.13 -11.72 -3.04
CA LEU A 88 -4.19 -10.74 -2.90
C LEU A 88 -5.44 -11.39 -2.27
N PRO A 89 -5.98 -10.84 -1.18
CA PRO A 89 -7.25 -11.30 -0.63
C PRO A 89 -8.36 -11.18 -1.67
N GLY A 90 -9.01 -12.31 -2.00
CA GLY A 90 -10.05 -12.34 -3.03
C GLY A 90 -9.54 -12.24 -4.47
N GLY A 91 -8.21 -12.25 -4.67
CA GLY A 91 -7.57 -12.22 -5.97
C GLY A 91 -7.64 -10.88 -6.70
N GLU A 92 -7.23 -10.89 -7.96
CA GLU A 92 -7.18 -9.71 -8.81
C GLU A 92 -8.56 -9.07 -9.03
N GLU A 93 -9.58 -9.91 -9.16
CA GLU A 93 -10.95 -9.46 -9.42
C GLU A 93 -11.48 -8.54 -8.31
N MET A 94 -11.17 -8.84 -7.06
CA MET A 94 -11.59 -8.00 -5.94
C MET A 94 -10.95 -6.61 -6.00
N VAL A 95 -9.67 -6.55 -6.37
CA VAL A 95 -8.97 -5.26 -6.56
C VAL A 95 -9.60 -4.46 -7.68
N ARG A 96 -9.92 -5.10 -8.80
CA ARG A 96 -10.60 -4.46 -9.94
C ARG A 96 -11.94 -3.87 -9.54
N ARG A 97 -12.75 -4.60 -8.78
CA ARG A 97 -14.05 -4.11 -8.30
C ARG A 97 -13.90 -2.86 -7.45
N LYS A 98 -12.98 -2.88 -6.50
CA LYS A 98 -12.71 -1.71 -5.65
C LYS A 98 -12.25 -0.50 -6.46
N LEU A 99 -11.37 -0.70 -7.43
CA LEU A 99 -10.94 0.38 -8.31
C LEU A 99 -12.10 0.98 -9.10
N VAL A 100 -12.97 0.13 -9.66
CA VAL A 100 -14.16 0.59 -10.39
C VAL A 100 -15.10 1.40 -9.49
N GLU A 101 -15.31 0.96 -8.25
CA GLU A 101 -16.13 1.69 -7.28
C GLU A 101 -15.54 3.05 -6.94
N LEU A 102 -14.23 3.13 -6.70
CA LEU A 102 -13.53 4.36 -6.36
C LEU A 102 -13.53 5.38 -7.49
N TYR A 103 -13.37 4.90 -8.73
CA TYR A 103 -13.31 5.76 -9.92
C TYR A 103 -14.64 5.93 -10.62
N ARG A 104 -15.72 5.40 -10.06
CA ARG A 104 -17.04 5.61 -10.61
C ARG A 104 -17.38 7.10 -10.55
N PRO A 105 -17.62 7.77 -11.68
CA PRO A 105 -17.96 9.18 -11.64
C PRO A 105 -19.21 9.36 -10.77
N ARG A 106 -19.09 10.20 -9.76
CA ARG A 106 -20.27 10.60 -9.00
C ARG A 106 -21.20 11.28 -9.98
N ARG A 107 -22.35 10.69 -10.22
CA ARG A 107 -23.39 11.35 -11.00
C ARG A 107 -23.72 12.64 -10.26
N SER A 108 -23.37 13.77 -10.86
CA SER A 108 -23.85 15.07 -10.38
C SER A 108 -25.38 15.05 -10.47
N LYS A 109 -26.00 15.29 -9.35
CA LYS A 109 -27.45 15.48 -9.33
C LYS A 109 -27.79 16.84 -9.94
#